data_d5fd7391eac01287f4d2fb3ec7dfe12d
#
_entry.id   d5fd7391eac01287f4d2fb3ec7dfe12d
#
_cell.length_a   1.000
_cell.length_b   1.000
_cell.length_c   1.000
_cell.angle_alpha   90.00
_cell.angle_beta   90.00
_cell.angle_gamma   90.00
#
_symmetry.space_group_name_H-M   'P 1'
#
loop_
_entity.id
_entity.type
_entity.pdbx_description
1 polymer ?
#
loop_
_entity_poly.entity_id
_entity_poly.type
_entity_poly.pdbx_seq_one_letter_code
_entity_poly.pdbx_strand_id
1 'polypeptide(L)'
;MPVVEALRAELPMVLSDTRLNREAAGNAAAYVNPEAPGEVVAALENALCDESWRQTMRRRERRRAELFSEYAVAERLMQIYTSL
;
A
#
# COMPACT_ATOMS: atom_id res chain seq x y z
N MET A 1 1.12 8.97 8.09
CA MET A 1 1.01 9.14 6.64
C MET A 1 -0.08 8.23 6.11
N PRO A 2 -1.03 8.74 5.34
CA PRO A 2 -2.03 7.89 4.73
C PRO A 2 -1.43 6.86 3.77
N VAL A 3 -2.03 5.68 3.70
CA VAL A 3 -1.54 4.58 2.84
C VAL A 3 -1.44 5.02 1.37
N VAL A 4 -2.42 5.77 0.87
CA VAL A 4 -2.43 6.23 -0.53
C VAL A 4 -1.23 7.14 -0.84
N GLU A 5 -0.87 8.02 0.08
CA GLU A 5 0.32 8.87 -0.10
C GLU A 5 1.62 8.05 -0.09
N ALA A 6 1.72 7.04 0.78
CA ALA A 6 2.86 6.13 0.80
C ALA A 6 2.98 5.35 -0.51
N LEU A 7 1.85 4.89 -1.07
CA LEU A 7 1.82 4.21 -2.37
C LEU A 7 2.35 5.11 -3.49
N ARG A 8 1.91 6.36 -3.53
CA ARG A 8 2.35 7.32 -4.55
C ARG A 8 3.82 7.69 -4.42
N ALA A 9 4.31 7.77 -3.20
CA ALA A 9 5.71 8.10 -2.92
C ALA A 9 6.64 6.88 -3.07
N GLU A 10 6.09 5.69 -3.33
CA GLU A 10 6.83 4.43 -3.43
C GLU A 10 7.68 4.13 -2.20
N LEU A 11 7.17 4.48 -1.02
CA LEU A 11 7.84 4.23 0.25
C LEU A 11 7.61 2.79 0.72
N PRO A 12 8.63 2.12 1.28
CA PRO A 12 8.43 0.81 1.87
C PRO A 12 7.39 0.88 2.99
N MET A 13 6.42 -0.06 2.96
CA MET A 13 5.36 -0.11 3.96
C MET A 13 5.40 -1.39 4.75
N VAL A 14 5.40 -1.24 6.08
CA VAL A 14 5.19 -2.34 7.03
C VAL A 14 3.98 -1.95 7.86
N LEU A 15 2.91 -2.70 7.73
CA LEU A 15 1.61 -2.38 8.32
C LEU A 15 1.14 -3.46 9.27
N SER A 16 0.35 -3.09 10.26
CA SER A 16 -0.36 -4.07 11.08
C SER A 16 -1.30 -4.89 10.19
N ASP A 17 -1.38 -6.19 10.46
CA ASP A 17 -2.22 -7.09 9.69
C ASP A 17 -3.68 -6.91 10.10
N THR A 18 -4.34 -5.95 9.49
CA THR A 18 -5.75 -5.67 9.68
C THR A 18 -6.47 -5.73 8.34
N ARG A 19 -7.76 -6.01 8.38
CA ARG A 19 -8.59 -6.01 7.19
C ARG A 19 -8.53 -4.68 6.46
N LEU A 20 -8.59 -3.58 7.21
CA LEU A 20 -8.56 -2.22 6.65
C LEU A 20 -7.26 -1.94 5.91
N ASN A 21 -6.12 -2.30 6.51
CA ASN A 21 -4.82 -2.13 5.88
C ASN A 21 -4.67 -2.99 4.63
N ARG A 22 -5.17 -4.23 4.67
CA ARG A 22 -5.15 -5.12 3.50
C ARG A 22 -6.02 -4.62 2.36
N GLU A 23 -7.16 -4.02 2.66
CA GLU A 23 -8.02 -3.41 1.64
C GLU A 23 -7.34 -2.20 1.00
N ALA A 24 -6.63 -1.39 1.79
CA ALA A 24 -5.94 -0.19 1.29
C ALA A 24 -4.69 -0.54 0.49
N ALA A 25 -3.79 -1.34 1.02
CA ALA A 25 -2.47 -1.59 0.42
C ALA A 25 -2.39 -2.87 -0.42
N GLY A 26 -3.29 -3.83 -0.21
CA GLY A 26 -3.26 -5.10 -0.93
C GLY A 26 -1.93 -5.82 -0.74
N ASN A 27 -1.28 -6.21 -1.83
CA ASN A 27 0.02 -6.88 -1.79
C ASN A 27 1.22 -5.90 -1.81
N ALA A 28 0.97 -4.60 -1.68
CA ALA A 28 1.99 -3.57 -1.75
C ALA A 28 2.62 -3.24 -0.38
N ALA A 29 2.36 -4.01 0.64
CA ALA A 29 2.92 -3.82 1.97
C ALA A 29 3.29 -5.16 2.60
N ALA A 30 4.22 -5.13 3.54
CA ALA A 30 4.46 -6.25 4.44
C ALA A 30 3.52 -6.11 5.63
N TYR A 31 2.90 -7.21 6.03
CA TYR A 31 1.96 -7.22 7.15
C TYR A 31 2.57 -7.96 8.34
N VAL A 32 2.44 -7.37 9.50
CA VAL A 32 3.01 -7.90 10.74
C VAL A 32 1.98 -7.85 11.87
N ASN A 33 2.14 -8.75 12.84
CA ASN A 33 1.45 -8.63 14.11
C ASN A 33 2.29 -7.71 15.01
N PRO A 34 1.80 -6.52 15.38
CA PRO A 34 2.56 -5.59 16.20
C PRO A 34 2.91 -6.13 17.60
N GLU A 35 2.21 -7.18 18.03
CA GLU A 35 2.50 -7.85 19.31
C GLU A 35 3.58 -8.93 19.18
N ALA A 36 4.10 -9.16 17.98
CA ALA A 36 5.17 -10.11 17.72
C ALA A 36 6.45 -9.37 17.31
N PRO A 37 7.32 -8.97 18.26
CA PRO A 37 8.50 -8.15 17.95
C PRO A 37 9.43 -8.77 16.91
N GLY A 38 9.55 -10.08 16.88
CA GLY A 38 10.39 -10.77 15.89
C GLY A 38 9.91 -10.59 14.47
N GLU A 39 8.59 -10.59 14.23
CA GLU A 39 8.01 -10.32 12.90
C GLU A 39 8.27 -8.88 12.49
N VAL A 40 8.11 -7.94 13.40
CA VAL A 40 8.31 -6.51 13.13
C VAL A 40 9.77 -6.26 12.75
N VAL A 41 10.71 -6.79 13.50
CA VAL A 41 12.15 -6.66 13.22
C VAL A 41 12.51 -7.26 11.86
N ALA A 42 12.03 -8.47 11.58
CA ALA A 42 12.31 -9.12 10.29
C ALA A 42 11.76 -8.32 9.10
N ALA A 43 10.56 -7.77 9.22
CA ALA A 43 9.96 -6.95 8.17
C ALA A 43 10.74 -5.65 7.97
N LEU A 44 11.18 -5.00 9.04
CA LEU A 44 12.00 -3.79 8.97
C LEU A 44 13.37 -4.07 8.36
N GLU A 45 14.00 -5.19 8.69
CA GLU A 45 15.28 -5.60 8.09
C GLU A 45 15.13 -5.77 6.58
N ASN A 46 14.07 -6.44 6.11
CA ASN A 46 13.79 -6.57 4.68
C ASN A 46 13.61 -5.20 4.01
N ALA A 47 12.86 -4.31 4.65
CA ALA A 47 12.62 -2.98 4.12
C ALA A 47 13.89 -2.14 4.01
N LEU A 48 14.84 -2.32 4.91
CA LEU A 48 16.08 -1.53 4.95
C LEU A 48 17.23 -2.16 4.19
N CYS A 49 17.30 -3.47 4.11
CA CYS A 49 18.51 -4.18 3.67
C CYS A 49 18.33 -5.01 2.40
N ASP A 50 17.09 -5.38 2.03
CA ASP A 50 16.83 -6.23 0.86
C ASP A 50 16.37 -5.39 -0.34
N GLU A 51 17.31 -5.09 -1.23
CA GLU A 51 17.03 -4.29 -2.42
C GLU A 51 16.04 -4.99 -3.37
N SER A 52 16.15 -6.30 -3.53
CA SER A 52 15.24 -7.07 -4.38
C SER A 52 13.81 -6.99 -3.85
N TRP A 53 13.63 -7.12 -2.56
CA TRP A 53 12.34 -6.96 -1.90
C TRP A 53 11.78 -5.55 -2.11
N ARG A 54 12.61 -4.51 -1.93
CA ARG A 54 12.19 -3.12 -2.13
C ARG A 54 11.75 -2.85 -3.56
N GLN A 55 12.47 -3.36 -4.55
CA GLN A 55 12.11 -3.20 -5.97
C GLN A 55 10.77 -3.87 -6.26
N THR A 56 10.55 -5.07 -5.75
CA THR A 56 9.28 -5.78 -5.89
C THR A 56 8.13 -4.98 -5.28
N MET A 57 8.33 -4.45 -4.09
CA MET A 57 7.29 -3.69 -3.40
C MET A 57 7.01 -2.35 -4.10
N ARG A 58 8.02 -1.67 -4.64
CA ARG A 58 7.82 -0.46 -5.44
C ARG A 58 6.93 -0.71 -6.65
N ARG A 59 7.15 -1.81 -7.36
CA ARG A 59 6.29 -2.18 -8.51
C ARG A 59 4.84 -2.41 -8.08
N ARG A 60 4.64 -3.10 -6.97
CA ARG A 60 3.30 -3.36 -6.41
C ARG A 60 2.63 -2.07 -5.95
N GLU A 61 3.38 -1.19 -5.30
CA GLU A 61 2.88 0.11 -4.85
C GLU A 61 2.45 0.97 -6.03
N ARG A 62 3.26 1.02 -7.08
CA ARG A 62 2.96 1.79 -8.29
C ARG A 62 1.67 1.30 -8.93
N ARG A 63 1.53 -0.01 -9.07
CA ARG A 63 0.32 -0.59 -9.64
C ARG A 63 -0.90 -0.34 -8.75
N ARG A 64 -0.74 -0.43 -7.45
CA ARG A 64 -1.84 -0.14 -6.51
C ARG A 64 -2.27 1.32 -6.59
N ALA A 65 -1.32 2.24 -6.70
CA ALA A 65 -1.61 3.67 -6.87
C ALA A 65 -2.38 3.94 -8.17
N GLU A 66 -2.03 3.26 -9.26
CA GLU A 66 -2.77 3.34 -10.53
C GLU A 66 -4.22 2.91 -10.37
N LEU A 67 -4.47 1.82 -9.65
CA LEU A 67 -5.83 1.34 -9.39
C LEU A 67 -6.67 2.38 -8.62
N PHE A 68 -6.09 3.03 -7.62
CA PHE A 68 -6.77 4.09 -6.90
C PHE A 68 -7.07 5.30 -7.79
N SER A 69 -6.16 5.66 -8.68
CA SER A 69 -6.36 6.76 -9.62
C SER A 69 -7.51 6.47 -10.60
N GLU A 70 -7.57 5.25 -11.13
CA GLU A 70 -8.65 4.81 -12.01
C GLU A 70 -10.00 4.83 -11.29
N TYR A 71 -10.03 4.35 -10.06
CA TYR A 71 -11.24 4.37 -9.24
C TYR A 71 -11.73 5.80 -8.99
N ALA A 72 -10.83 6.71 -8.64
CA ALA A 72 -11.16 8.11 -8.40
C ALA A 72 -11.75 8.79 -9.63
N VAL A 73 -11.19 8.52 -10.82
CA VAL A 73 -11.73 9.05 -12.10
C VAL A 73 -13.12 8.50 -12.36
N ALA A 74 -13.32 7.19 -12.22
CA ALA A 74 -14.62 6.56 -12.44
C ALA A 74 -15.67 7.12 -11.48
N GLU A 75 -15.33 7.31 -10.22
CA GLU A 75 -16.22 7.88 -9.22
C GLU A 75 -16.62 9.31 -9.57
N ARG A 76 -15.69 10.14 -10.03
CA ARG A 76 -15.98 11.50 -10.49
C ARG A 76 -16.92 11.52 -11.68
N LEU A 77 -16.72 10.64 -12.66
CA LEU A 77 -17.61 10.52 -13.82
C LEU A 77 -19.02 10.11 -13.39
N MET A 78 -19.15 9.18 -12.47
CA MET A 78 -20.45 8.77 -11.93
C MET A 78 -21.17 9.93 -11.25
N GLN A 79 -20.46 10.75 -10.49
CA GLN A 79 -21.01 11.93 -9.83
C GLN A 79 -21.52 12.96 -10.86
N ILE A 80 -20.79 13.16 -11.95
CA ILE A 80 -21.21 14.06 -13.03
C ILE A 80 -22.49 13.55 -13.67
N TYR A 81 -22.58 12.26 -13.98
CA TYR A 81 -23.78 11.67 -14.57
C TYR A 81 -25.00 11.79 -13.67
N THR A 82 -24.83 11.62 -12.38
CA THR A 82 -25.95 11.69 -11.42
C THR A 82 -26.41 13.12 -11.15
N SER A 83 -25.57 14.14 -11.44
CA SER A 83 -25.94 15.55 -11.25
C SER A 83 -26.60 16.17 -12.48
N LEU A 84 -26.61 15.47 -13.60
CA LEU A 84 -27.29 15.90 -14.81
C LEU A 84 -28.77 15.56 -14.77
#